data_6d4e70145d2c81a881ad31d2db56021b
#
_entry.id   6d4e70145d2c81a881ad31d2db56021b
#
_cell.length_a   1.000
_cell.length_b   1.000
_cell.length_c   1.000
_cell.angle_alpha   90.00
_cell.angle_beta   90.00
_cell.angle_gamma   90.00
#
_symmetry.space_group_name_H-M   'P 1'
#
loop_
_entity.id
_entity.type
_entity.pdbx_description
1 polymer ?
#
loop_
_entity_poly.entity_id
_entity_poly.type
_entity_poly.pdbx_seq_one_letter_code
_entity_poly.pdbx_strand_id
1 'polypeptide(L)'
;GRVEELAAGKPDVDWQDPAARKTHLGELVGLARRVLADVEGCPEAAVAEPAGLLGKVVADDTEPDPGDPDGGVRFRDGVARDRVVSHSDPQMRHGRKSASRRFDGHKMHVLSDEGSELVLGVAVGAGNGGDGEAAAPLLAAVQRSLATAGGQADPAPDPSADVMADAAAAGAVDVGTLLADMAYSDGDTRVAVEEAGADLVAKVPPVSNAGRLPKTEFTVAFDTDDQAVGITCPAGQRTSDSSQVRDHRGRPAQRFTFPAEVCAQCPLRDRCVKAAGGRSITVGMHEARIARARAAQTQPATAELLRRRAKVERKIDHLQDLGLRQARYRGRRKTLLQATLAATVANFSRLCVLDVFQAATPTALAA
;
A
#
# COMPACT_ATOMS: atom_id res chain seq x y z
N GLY A 1 32.25 23.28 19.96
CA GLY A 1 31.77 24.30 19.00
C GLY A 1 30.25 24.35 18.93
N ARG A 2 29.69 25.17 18.05
CA ARG A 2 28.22 25.38 17.95
C ARG A 2 27.39 24.10 17.63
N VAL A 3 28.01 23.08 17.06
CA VAL A 3 27.39 21.75 16.85
C VAL A 3 27.16 21.05 18.19
N GLU A 4 28.11 21.16 19.08
CA GLU A 4 28.03 20.57 20.43
C GLU A 4 27.00 21.32 21.30
N GLU A 5 26.89 22.64 21.16
CA GLU A 5 25.85 23.45 21.83
C GLU A 5 24.44 23.05 21.38
N LEU A 6 24.21 22.89 20.06
CA LEU A 6 22.89 22.48 19.51
C LEU A 6 22.57 21.00 19.79
N ALA A 7 23.58 20.16 20.05
CA ALA A 7 23.43 18.76 20.41
C ALA A 7 23.32 18.53 21.93
N ALA A 8 23.67 19.51 22.76
CA ALA A 8 23.85 19.35 24.19
C ALA A 8 22.59 19.40 25.05
N GLY A 9 21.39 19.38 24.45
CA GLY A 9 20.18 19.33 25.24
C GLY A 9 18.95 19.98 24.57
N LYS A 10 17.91 20.24 25.37
CA LYS A 10 16.72 20.95 24.88
C LYS A 10 17.07 22.42 24.64
N PRO A 11 16.88 22.94 23.41
CA PRO A 11 17.20 24.34 23.11
C PRO A 11 16.33 25.30 23.94
N ASP A 12 16.93 26.42 24.37
CA ASP A 12 16.20 27.50 25.04
C ASP A 12 15.53 28.40 24.00
N VAL A 13 14.35 27.95 23.55
CA VAL A 13 13.54 28.62 22.54
C VAL A 13 12.13 28.79 23.08
N ASP A 14 11.59 29.99 22.97
CA ASP A 14 10.14 30.19 23.18
C ASP A 14 9.35 29.58 22.06
N TRP A 15 8.86 28.37 22.30
CA TRP A 15 8.07 27.61 21.32
C TRP A 15 6.67 28.19 21.04
N GLN A 16 6.22 29.19 21.82
CA GLN A 16 4.97 29.89 21.59
C GLN A 16 5.17 31.08 20.64
N ASP A 17 6.41 31.62 20.58
CA ASP A 17 6.75 32.73 19.67
C ASP A 17 7.08 32.20 18.26
N PRO A 18 6.30 32.57 17.22
CA PRO A 18 6.57 32.19 15.83
C PRO A 18 7.92 32.72 15.30
N ALA A 19 8.36 33.91 15.74
CA ALA A 19 9.61 34.49 15.29
C ALA A 19 10.83 33.73 15.87
N ALA A 20 10.76 33.40 17.15
CA ALA A 20 11.83 32.58 17.82
C ALA A 20 11.94 31.21 17.16
N ARG A 21 10.81 30.55 16.84
CA ARG A 21 10.79 29.27 16.11
C ARG A 21 11.41 29.38 14.71
N LYS A 22 11.07 30.44 13.96
CA LYS A 22 11.62 30.69 12.63
C LYS A 22 13.13 30.90 12.66
N THR A 23 13.61 31.72 13.57
CA THR A 23 15.07 31.99 13.79
C THR A 23 15.81 30.68 14.08
N HIS A 24 15.31 29.90 15.03
CA HIS A 24 15.93 28.63 15.41
C HIS A 24 15.94 27.61 14.27
N LEU A 25 14.83 27.51 13.50
CA LEU A 25 14.78 26.66 12.30
C LEU A 25 15.84 27.09 11.28
N GLY A 26 15.98 28.39 11.01
CA GLY A 26 17.00 28.93 10.12
C GLY A 26 18.42 28.57 10.52
N GLU A 27 18.71 28.66 11.84
CA GLU A 27 20.01 28.26 12.41
C GLU A 27 20.29 26.77 12.21
N LEU A 28 19.32 25.90 12.51
CA LEU A 28 19.46 24.45 12.35
C LEU A 28 19.68 24.07 10.88
N VAL A 29 18.87 24.62 9.96
CA VAL A 29 19.03 24.36 8.52
C VAL A 29 20.34 24.91 7.99
N GLY A 30 20.76 26.10 8.43
CA GLY A 30 22.05 26.67 8.09
C GLY A 30 23.22 25.81 8.55
N LEU A 31 23.15 25.25 9.77
CA LEU A 31 24.15 24.30 10.25
C LEU A 31 24.16 23.02 9.45
N ALA A 32 22.98 22.42 9.19
CA ALA A 32 22.87 21.20 8.40
C ALA A 32 23.48 21.38 7.00
N ARG A 33 23.22 22.50 6.33
CA ARG A 33 23.80 22.83 5.00
C ARG A 33 25.32 22.94 5.06
N ARG A 34 25.89 23.53 6.11
CA ARG A 34 27.36 23.59 6.28
C ARG A 34 27.96 22.21 6.47
N VAL A 35 27.39 21.39 7.36
CA VAL A 35 27.84 20.00 7.56
C VAL A 35 27.78 19.21 6.25
N LEU A 36 26.69 19.34 5.49
CA LEU A 36 26.55 18.66 4.20
C LEU A 36 27.61 19.11 3.19
N ALA A 37 27.92 20.40 3.14
CA ALA A 37 28.99 20.92 2.27
C ALA A 37 30.38 20.41 2.67
N ASP A 38 30.66 20.36 3.99
CA ASP A 38 31.94 19.89 4.53
C ASP A 38 32.22 18.40 4.23
N VAL A 39 31.17 17.58 4.07
CA VAL A 39 31.28 16.15 3.81
C VAL A 39 30.93 15.77 2.37
N GLU A 40 30.71 16.75 1.51
CA GLU A 40 30.35 16.52 0.10
C GLU A 40 31.45 15.71 -0.61
N GLY A 41 31.03 14.63 -1.31
CA GLY A 41 31.96 13.75 -2.00
C GLY A 41 32.77 12.80 -1.11
N CYS A 42 32.53 12.75 0.19
CA CYS A 42 33.19 11.80 1.08
C CYS A 42 32.84 10.35 0.68
N PRO A 43 33.83 9.49 0.36
CA PRO A 43 33.56 8.12 -0.10
C PRO A 43 33.22 7.15 1.05
N GLU A 44 33.42 7.56 2.31
CA GLU A 44 33.19 6.69 3.47
C GLU A 44 31.68 6.54 3.72
N ALA A 45 31.16 5.31 3.64
CA ALA A 45 29.75 5.02 3.88
C ALA A 45 29.28 5.48 5.27
N ALA A 46 30.15 5.39 6.29
CA ALA A 46 29.87 5.85 7.65
C ALA A 46 29.61 7.38 7.75
N VAL A 47 30.04 8.15 6.75
CA VAL A 47 29.81 9.59 6.63
C VAL A 47 28.71 9.88 5.59
N ALA A 48 28.80 9.26 4.44
CA ALA A 48 27.91 9.51 3.32
C ALA A 48 26.43 9.13 3.61
N GLU A 49 26.20 8.02 4.29
CA GLU A 49 24.84 7.58 4.64
C GLU A 49 24.14 8.53 5.62
N PRO A 50 24.73 8.93 6.77
CA PRO A 50 24.13 9.93 7.67
C PRO A 50 23.98 11.30 7.01
N ALA A 51 24.92 11.73 6.17
CA ALA A 51 24.83 12.98 5.43
C ALA A 51 23.63 12.95 4.45
N GLY A 52 23.48 11.87 3.67
CA GLY A 52 22.32 11.69 2.80
C GLY A 52 21.00 11.71 3.57
N LEU A 53 20.95 11.10 4.75
CA LEU A 53 19.77 11.12 5.61
C LEU A 53 19.49 12.54 6.13
N LEU A 54 20.49 13.29 6.58
CA LEU A 54 20.36 14.68 7.03
C LEU A 54 19.83 15.57 5.89
N GLY A 55 20.41 15.45 4.69
CA GLY A 55 19.95 16.20 3.52
C GLY A 55 18.49 15.90 3.18
N LYS A 56 18.10 14.62 3.24
CA LYS A 56 16.72 14.21 3.03
C LYS A 56 15.76 14.77 4.07
N VAL A 57 16.10 14.74 5.37
CA VAL A 57 15.25 15.30 6.42
C VAL A 57 15.05 16.80 6.22
N VAL A 58 16.13 17.55 5.92
CA VAL A 58 16.02 18.98 5.61
C VAL A 58 15.09 19.22 4.41
N ALA A 59 15.26 18.47 3.33
CA ALA A 59 14.44 18.62 2.12
C ALA A 59 12.98 18.22 2.34
N ASP A 60 12.71 17.19 3.14
CA ASP A 60 11.36 16.72 3.43
C ASP A 60 10.58 17.67 4.35
N ASP A 61 11.24 18.30 5.32
CA ASP A 61 10.60 19.04 6.41
C ASP A 61 10.61 20.56 6.20
N THR A 62 11.44 21.07 5.30
CA THR A 62 11.56 22.52 5.08
C THR A 62 11.35 22.90 3.61
N GLU A 63 10.95 24.16 3.40
CA GLU A 63 10.83 24.79 2.08
C GLU A 63 11.26 26.26 2.17
N PRO A 64 11.63 26.91 1.04
CA PRO A 64 11.89 28.35 1.03
C PRO A 64 10.71 29.12 1.57
N ASP A 65 10.96 30.14 2.39
CA ASP A 65 9.92 31.03 2.89
C ASP A 65 9.68 32.16 1.87
N PRO A 66 8.54 32.18 1.15
CA PRO A 66 8.27 33.21 0.16
C PRO A 66 8.08 34.62 0.78
N GLY A 67 7.86 34.68 2.09
CA GLY A 67 7.73 35.95 2.83
C GLY A 67 9.07 36.50 3.35
N ASP A 68 10.20 35.81 3.10
CA ASP A 68 11.52 36.19 3.59
C ASP A 68 12.42 36.62 2.41
N PRO A 69 12.67 37.95 2.25
CA PRO A 69 13.50 38.46 1.15
C PRO A 69 14.96 38.01 1.21
N ASP A 70 15.44 37.60 2.39
CA ASP A 70 16.82 37.13 2.60
C ASP A 70 16.97 35.60 2.35
N GLY A 71 15.93 34.94 1.79
CA GLY A 71 15.96 33.53 1.43
C GLY A 71 15.88 32.58 2.61
N GLY A 72 15.17 32.95 3.67
CA GLY A 72 14.91 32.14 4.84
C GLY A 72 14.10 30.88 4.51
N VAL A 73 14.03 29.99 5.50
CA VAL A 73 13.29 28.72 5.41
C VAL A 73 12.13 28.68 6.38
N ARG A 74 11.10 27.95 6.01
CA ARG A 74 9.97 27.62 6.88
C ARG A 74 9.73 26.11 6.88
N PHE A 75 8.97 25.63 7.86
CA PHE A 75 8.47 24.26 7.79
C PHE A 75 7.58 24.10 6.55
N ARG A 76 7.76 22.97 5.88
CA ARG A 76 6.94 22.62 4.73
C ARG A 76 5.46 22.56 5.11
N ASP A 77 4.62 23.14 4.27
CA ASP A 77 3.18 22.97 4.40
C ASP A 77 2.78 21.58 3.89
N GLY A 78 2.17 20.77 4.78
CA GLY A 78 1.85 19.37 4.51
C GLY A 78 2.99 18.39 4.85
N VAL A 79 2.93 17.19 4.27
CA VAL A 79 3.88 16.09 4.49
C VAL A 79 4.46 15.66 3.16
N ALA A 80 5.79 15.64 3.06
CA ALA A 80 6.47 15.08 1.89
C ALA A 80 6.10 13.59 1.71
N ARG A 81 5.95 13.14 0.46
CA ARG A 81 5.45 11.80 0.13
C ARG A 81 6.21 10.68 0.84
N ASP A 82 7.54 10.77 0.88
CA ASP A 82 8.42 9.76 1.45
C ASP A 82 9.20 10.31 2.65
N ARG A 83 8.56 11.17 3.44
CA ARG A 83 9.15 11.79 4.61
C ARG A 83 9.76 10.76 5.54
N VAL A 84 11.00 10.98 5.96
CA VAL A 84 11.66 10.22 7.00
C VAL A 84 11.08 10.60 8.36
N VAL A 85 10.49 9.64 9.05
CA VAL A 85 9.86 9.86 10.37
C VAL A 85 10.76 9.49 11.54
N SER A 86 11.84 8.76 11.28
CA SER A 86 12.81 8.34 12.30
C SER A 86 14.22 8.27 11.71
N HIS A 87 15.15 8.94 12.33
CA HIS A 87 16.58 8.82 11.98
C HIS A 87 17.13 7.43 12.33
N SER A 88 16.57 6.78 13.34
CA SER A 88 16.98 5.44 13.78
C SER A 88 16.43 4.32 12.90
N ASP A 89 15.33 4.56 12.19
CA ASP A 89 14.78 3.67 11.18
C ASP A 89 14.35 4.49 9.96
N PRO A 90 15.29 4.79 9.05
CA PRO A 90 15.01 5.59 7.85
C PRO A 90 14.02 4.94 6.87
N GLN A 91 13.71 3.66 7.04
CA GLN A 91 12.71 2.94 6.23
C GLN A 91 11.29 3.06 6.78
N MET A 92 11.13 3.55 8.01
CA MET A 92 9.83 3.83 8.61
C MET A 92 9.11 4.95 7.87
N ARG A 93 7.80 4.84 7.73
CA ARG A 93 6.96 5.86 7.05
C ARG A 93 5.70 6.14 7.85
N HIS A 94 5.15 7.35 7.65
CA HIS A 94 3.81 7.67 8.10
C HIS A 94 2.78 6.84 7.36
N GLY A 95 2.06 6.00 8.07
CA GLY A 95 0.96 5.23 7.54
C GLY A 95 -0.39 5.74 8.04
N ARG A 96 -1.46 5.30 7.40
CA ARG A 96 -2.82 5.62 7.79
C ARG A 96 -3.69 4.36 7.73
N LYS A 97 -4.31 4.02 8.84
CA LYS A 97 -5.30 2.93 8.92
C LYS A 97 -6.72 3.43 8.63
N SER A 98 -7.02 4.67 8.99
CA SER A 98 -8.28 5.37 8.69
C SER A 98 -8.03 6.88 8.64
N ALA A 99 -9.05 7.69 8.35
CA ALA A 99 -8.93 9.14 8.34
C ALA A 99 -8.40 9.71 9.67
N SER A 100 -8.79 9.10 10.79
CA SER A 100 -8.41 9.51 12.16
C SER A 100 -7.28 8.69 12.78
N ARG A 101 -6.92 7.53 12.22
CA ARG A 101 -5.94 6.62 12.82
C ARG A 101 -4.68 6.54 11.97
N ARG A 102 -3.67 7.28 12.40
CA ARG A 102 -2.32 7.31 11.81
C ARG A 102 -1.37 6.41 12.62
N PHE A 103 -0.30 5.97 11.99
CA PHE A 103 0.80 5.25 12.65
C PHE A 103 2.12 5.58 11.94
N ASP A 104 3.22 5.38 12.66
CA ASP A 104 4.57 5.43 12.12
C ASP A 104 5.15 4.03 12.15
N GLY A 105 5.61 3.53 11.01
CA GLY A 105 6.10 2.16 10.97
C GLY A 105 6.08 1.52 9.60
N HIS A 106 5.89 0.22 9.63
CA HIS A 106 5.82 -0.65 8.48
C HIS A 106 4.43 -1.29 8.38
N LYS A 107 4.02 -1.67 7.18
CA LYS A 107 2.85 -2.52 6.95
C LYS A 107 3.29 -3.98 6.85
N MET A 108 2.57 -4.86 7.52
CA MET A 108 2.74 -6.30 7.39
C MET A 108 1.61 -6.87 6.56
N HIS A 109 1.96 -7.75 5.62
CA HIS A 109 1.04 -8.50 4.78
C HIS A 109 1.19 -9.97 5.11
N VAL A 110 0.09 -10.69 5.21
CA VAL A 110 0.04 -12.10 5.57
C VAL A 110 -0.78 -12.84 4.53
N LEU A 111 -0.23 -13.92 4.00
CA LEU A 111 -0.96 -14.89 3.18
C LEU A 111 -1.08 -16.19 3.95
N SER A 112 -2.29 -16.70 4.10
CA SER A 112 -2.57 -17.96 4.78
C SER A 112 -3.47 -18.84 3.94
N ASP A 113 -3.32 -20.15 4.07
CA ASP A 113 -4.26 -21.12 3.52
C ASP A 113 -5.59 -21.08 4.29
N GLU A 114 -6.69 -21.06 3.56
CA GLU A 114 -8.02 -20.96 4.15
C GLU A 114 -8.46 -22.24 4.86
N GLY A 115 -8.07 -23.40 4.35
CA GLY A 115 -8.43 -24.71 4.88
C GLY A 115 -7.70 -25.03 6.17
N SER A 116 -6.38 -25.03 6.13
CA SER A 116 -5.53 -25.35 7.28
C SER A 116 -5.33 -24.17 8.24
N GLU A 117 -5.55 -22.95 7.81
CA GLU A 117 -5.21 -21.69 8.49
C GLU A 117 -3.69 -21.55 8.78
N LEU A 118 -2.83 -22.24 8.01
CA LEU A 118 -1.38 -22.05 8.09
C LEU A 118 -1.00 -20.75 7.40
N VAL A 119 -0.05 -20.02 7.96
CA VAL A 119 0.58 -18.87 7.33
C VAL A 119 1.55 -19.38 6.28
N LEU A 120 1.29 -19.11 5.02
CA LEU A 120 2.11 -19.51 3.88
C LEU A 120 3.20 -18.49 3.57
N GLY A 121 2.96 -17.22 3.87
CA GLY A 121 3.93 -16.17 3.62
C GLY A 121 3.63 -14.90 4.40
N VAL A 122 4.70 -14.12 4.61
CA VAL A 122 4.63 -12.79 5.21
C VAL A 122 5.50 -11.84 4.41
N ALA A 123 5.06 -10.57 4.31
CA ALA A 123 5.84 -9.49 3.70
C ALA A 123 5.76 -8.23 4.55
N VAL A 124 6.78 -7.38 4.47
CA VAL A 124 6.84 -6.10 5.19
C VAL A 124 7.07 -4.98 4.19
N GLY A 125 6.06 -4.12 4.04
CA GLY A 125 6.05 -2.96 3.17
C GLY A 125 6.27 -1.64 3.91
N ALA A 126 6.42 -0.54 3.15
CA ALA A 126 6.46 0.80 3.70
C ALA A 126 5.10 1.19 4.31
N GLY A 127 5.11 1.95 5.42
CA GLY A 127 3.89 2.39 6.10
C GLY A 127 2.93 3.20 5.21
N ASN A 128 3.46 3.94 4.23
CA ASN A 128 2.71 4.72 3.25
C ASN A 128 2.46 4.01 1.91
N GLY A 129 3.00 2.79 1.71
CA GLY A 129 2.79 2.00 0.50
C GLY A 129 1.34 1.56 0.30
N GLY A 130 0.94 1.29 -0.93
CA GLY A 130 -0.35 0.69 -1.24
C GLY A 130 -0.39 -0.78 -0.78
N ASP A 131 -1.49 -1.22 -0.19
CA ASP A 131 -1.58 -2.62 0.28
C ASP A 131 -1.52 -3.59 -0.91
N GLY A 132 -2.12 -3.22 -2.05
CA GLY A 132 -2.11 -4.02 -3.27
C GLY A 132 -0.72 -4.31 -3.85
N GLU A 133 0.25 -3.43 -3.62
CA GLU A 133 1.63 -3.59 -4.11
C GLU A 133 2.30 -4.88 -3.59
N ALA A 134 1.88 -5.37 -2.42
CA ALA A 134 2.42 -6.59 -1.82
C ALA A 134 1.74 -7.88 -2.31
N ALA A 135 0.57 -7.82 -2.95
CA ALA A 135 -0.25 -9.00 -3.25
C ALA A 135 0.45 -9.97 -4.19
N ALA A 136 0.79 -9.53 -5.40
CA ALA A 136 1.40 -10.39 -6.41
C ALA A 136 2.82 -10.86 -6.02
N PRO A 137 3.73 -10.02 -5.48
CA PRO A 137 5.04 -10.48 -5.01
C PRO A 137 4.93 -11.52 -3.90
N LEU A 138 4.02 -11.35 -2.94
CA LEU A 138 3.82 -12.31 -1.86
C LEU A 138 3.23 -13.62 -2.38
N LEU A 139 2.26 -13.56 -3.29
CA LEU A 139 1.70 -14.74 -3.95
C LEU A 139 2.79 -15.52 -4.70
N ALA A 140 3.57 -14.85 -5.53
CA ALA A 140 4.66 -15.47 -6.28
C ALA A 140 5.73 -16.11 -5.37
N ALA A 141 6.06 -15.46 -4.24
CA ALA A 141 6.99 -16.02 -3.26
C ALA A 141 6.43 -17.30 -2.63
N VAL A 142 5.15 -17.33 -2.30
CA VAL A 142 4.49 -18.54 -1.75
C VAL A 142 4.40 -19.66 -2.77
N GLN A 143 4.05 -19.36 -4.02
CA GLN A 143 4.00 -20.36 -5.10
C GLN A 143 5.37 -21.01 -5.32
N ARG A 144 6.47 -20.21 -5.33
CA ARG A 144 7.83 -20.76 -5.39
C ARG A 144 8.16 -21.67 -4.21
N SER A 145 7.83 -21.25 -2.99
CA SER A 145 8.09 -22.03 -1.77
C SER A 145 7.34 -23.37 -1.78
N LEU A 146 6.10 -23.38 -2.26
CA LEU A 146 5.29 -24.59 -2.37
C LEU A 146 5.83 -25.53 -3.47
N ALA A 147 6.28 -25.00 -4.60
CA ALA A 147 6.87 -25.76 -5.68
C ALA A 147 8.19 -26.45 -5.24
N THR A 148 9.04 -25.75 -4.46
CA THR A 148 10.27 -26.32 -3.92
C THR A 148 10.02 -27.34 -2.80
N ALA A 149 8.97 -27.22 -2.02
CA ALA A 149 8.58 -28.19 -1.01
C ALA A 149 8.10 -29.54 -1.61
N GLY A 150 7.63 -29.54 -2.86
CA GLY A 150 7.27 -30.75 -3.62
C GLY A 150 8.45 -31.42 -4.35
N GLY A 151 9.59 -30.77 -4.42
CA GLY A 151 10.86 -31.25 -4.98
C GLY A 151 12.01 -31.01 -4.00
N GLN A 152 13.02 -31.85 -4.04
CA GLN A 152 14.21 -31.89 -3.16
C GLN A 152 14.75 -30.47 -2.85
N ALA A 153 14.94 -30.15 -1.57
CA ALA A 153 15.27 -28.83 -1.07
C ALA A 153 16.62 -28.31 -1.63
N ASP A 154 16.57 -27.25 -2.42
CA ASP A 154 17.70 -26.36 -2.64
C ASP A 154 17.86 -25.38 -1.46
N PRO A 155 19.10 -24.98 -1.11
CA PRO A 155 19.34 -24.10 0.03
C PRO A 155 18.59 -22.77 -0.13
N ALA A 156 18.08 -22.27 1.00
CA ALA A 156 17.26 -21.06 1.07
C ALA A 156 17.92 -19.89 0.31
N PRO A 157 17.14 -19.16 -0.53
CA PRO A 157 17.67 -18.01 -1.26
C PRO A 157 18.16 -16.93 -0.30
N ASP A 158 19.27 -16.28 -0.65
CA ASP A 158 19.85 -15.16 0.11
C ASP A 158 18.79 -14.07 0.34
N PRO A 159 18.44 -13.75 1.59
CA PRO A 159 17.44 -12.74 1.91
C PRO A 159 17.89 -11.30 1.58
N SER A 160 19.10 -11.12 1.02
CA SER A 160 19.60 -9.83 0.55
C SER A 160 19.34 -9.55 -0.93
N ALA A 161 18.88 -10.54 -1.71
CA ALA A 161 18.50 -10.33 -3.09
C ALA A 161 17.19 -9.55 -3.18
N ASP A 162 17.17 -8.50 -3.99
CA ASP A 162 15.95 -7.77 -4.33
C ASP A 162 14.92 -8.76 -4.90
N VAL A 163 13.75 -8.85 -4.26
CA VAL A 163 12.69 -9.85 -4.55
C VAL A 163 12.01 -9.61 -5.91
N MET A 164 12.65 -8.87 -6.82
CA MET A 164 12.07 -8.45 -8.10
C MET A 164 12.59 -9.20 -9.33
N ALA A 165 13.41 -10.24 -9.19
CA ALA A 165 13.96 -10.97 -10.35
C ALA A 165 13.66 -12.47 -10.30
N ASP A 166 13.18 -12.98 -11.43
CA ASP A 166 12.96 -14.39 -11.83
C ASP A 166 11.71 -15.13 -11.31
N ALA A 167 10.57 -14.82 -11.95
CA ALA A 167 9.33 -15.57 -11.81
C ALA A 167 9.13 -16.69 -12.88
N ALA A 168 10.16 -17.17 -13.56
CA ALA A 168 9.96 -17.86 -14.86
C ALA A 168 10.33 -19.35 -14.94
N ALA A 169 10.53 -20.13 -13.88
CA ALA A 169 10.73 -21.59 -14.05
C ALA A 169 10.61 -22.43 -12.77
N ALA A 170 9.43 -22.53 -12.16
CA ALA A 170 9.16 -23.62 -11.23
C ALA A 170 7.75 -24.14 -11.46
N GLY A 171 7.53 -25.45 -11.47
CA GLY A 171 6.22 -26.07 -11.64
C GLY A 171 5.21 -25.42 -10.67
N ALA A 172 4.25 -24.68 -11.22
CA ALA A 172 3.35 -23.85 -10.45
C ALA A 172 2.43 -24.71 -9.58
N VAL A 173 2.46 -24.51 -8.28
CA VAL A 173 1.33 -24.88 -7.42
C VAL A 173 0.23 -23.87 -7.72
N ASP A 174 -0.88 -24.35 -8.26
CA ASP A 174 -2.03 -23.52 -8.63
C ASP A 174 -2.71 -22.97 -7.36
N VAL A 175 -2.49 -21.69 -7.08
CA VAL A 175 -3.28 -20.93 -6.10
C VAL A 175 -4.43 -20.31 -6.87
N GLY A 176 -5.49 -21.06 -7.16
CA GLY A 176 -6.57 -20.62 -8.04
C GLY A 176 -7.31 -19.35 -7.58
N THR A 177 -7.41 -19.09 -6.25
CA THR A 177 -8.15 -17.93 -5.73
C THR A 177 -7.46 -17.28 -4.55
N LEU A 178 -7.24 -15.96 -4.63
CA LEU A 178 -6.73 -15.12 -3.55
C LEU A 178 -7.87 -14.30 -2.92
N LEU A 179 -8.21 -14.59 -1.66
CA LEU A 179 -9.18 -13.82 -0.89
C LEU A 179 -8.48 -12.67 -0.18
N ALA A 180 -8.86 -11.43 -0.46
CA ALA A 180 -8.22 -10.26 0.13
C ALA A 180 -9.23 -9.24 0.69
N ASP A 181 -8.73 -8.29 1.48
CA ASP A 181 -9.56 -7.21 1.97
C ASP A 181 -9.77 -6.13 0.90
N MET A 182 -10.60 -5.14 1.24
CA MET A 182 -10.98 -4.05 0.33
C MET A 182 -9.77 -3.19 -0.11
N ALA A 183 -8.68 -3.14 0.67
CA ALA A 183 -7.49 -2.37 0.34
C ALA A 183 -6.71 -2.95 -0.85
N TYR A 184 -6.91 -4.22 -1.16
CA TYR A 184 -6.32 -4.91 -2.32
C TYR A 184 -7.20 -4.88 -3.58
N SER A 185 -8.36 -4.21 -3.55
CA SER A 185 -9.38 -4.33 -4.60
C SER A 185 -9.17 -3.45 -5.83
N ASP A 186 -8.11 -2.66 -5.88
CA ASP A 186 -7.85 -1.75 -7.01
C ASP A 186 -7.49 -2.51 -8.31
N GLY A 187 -7.57 -1.79 -9.45
CA GLY A 187 -7.41 -2.41 -10.75
C GLY A 187 -6.01 -2.93 -11.04
N ASP A 188 -4.97 -2.22 -10.57
CA ASP A 188 -3.58 -2.61 -10.78
C ASP A 188 -3.27 -3.92 -10.03
N THR A 189 -3.75 -4.02 -8.79
CA THR A 189 -3.64 -5.24 -7.97
C THR A 189 -4.35 -6.43 -8.61
N ARG A 190 -5.54 -6.21 -9.20
CA ARG A 190 -6.28 -7.28 -9.90
C ARG A 190 -5.51 -7.81 -11.09
N VAL A 191 -4.93 -6.92 -11.90
CA VAL A 191 -4.09 -7.31 -13.04
C VAL A 191 -2.86 -8.08 -12.56
N ALA A 192 -2.13 -7.56 -11.58
CA ALA A 192 -0.92 -8.19 -11.09
C ALA A 192 -1.15 -9.59 -10.46
N VAL A 193 -2.28 -9.80 -9.78
CA VAL A 193 -2.66 -11.11 -9.22
C VAL A 193 -3.10 -12.08 -10.32
N GLU A 194 -3.86 -11.59 -11.33
CA GLU A 194 -4.24 -12.36 -12.51
C GLU A 194 -3.01 -12.82 -13.32
N GLU A 195 -2.04 -11.92 -13.53
CA GLU A 195 -0.75 -12.24 -14.16
C GLU A 195 0.08 -13.23 -13.35
N ALA A 196 -0.06 -13.24 -12.03
CA ALA A 196 0.54 -14.23 -11.14
C ALA A 196 -0.25 -15.56 -11.10
N GLY A 197 -1.28 -15.73 -11.91
CA GLY A 197 -2.03 -16.98 -12.10
C GLY A 197 -3.14 -17.22 -11.07
N ALA A 198 -3.68 -16.20 -10.42
CA ALA A 198 -4.76 -16.35 -9.44
C ALA A 198 -5.91 -15.36 -9.68
N ASP A 199 -7.13 -15.74 -9.29
CA ASP A 199 -8.29 -14.87 -9.26
C ASP A 199 -8.38 -14.08 -7.96
N LEU A 200 -8.39 -12.75 -8.03
CA LEU A 200 -8.53 -11.91 -6.84
C LEU A 200 -10.00 -11.71 -6.46
N VAL A 201 -10.40 -12.26 -5.33
CA VAL A 201 -11.70 -12.01 -4.69
C VAL A 201 -11.53 -11.02 -3.54
N ALA A 202 -11.78 -9.75 -3.82
CA ALA A 202 -11.74 -8.67 -2.85
C ALA A 202 -12.95 -7.75 -3.03
N LYS A 203 -13.54 -7.29 -1.91
CA LYS A 203 -14.71 -6.42 -1.92
C LYS A 203 -14.37 -5.08 -2.56
N VAL A 204 -15.10 -4.71 -3.60
CA VAL A 204 -14.96 -3.39 -4.23
C VAL A 204 -15.64 -2.33 -3.37
N PRO A 205 -14.93 -1.24 -3.01
CA PRO A 205 -15.52 -0.19 -2.19
C PRO A 205 -16.70 0.50 -2.88
N PRO A 206 -17.69 0.99 -2.09
CA PRO A 206 -18.78 1.77 -2.64
C PRO A 206 -18.24 3.08 -3.24
N VAL A 207 -18.82 3.50 -4.33
CA VAL A 207 -18.53 4.81 -4.94
C VAL A 207 -19.50 5.83 -4.41
N SER A 208 -18.98 6.89 -3.80
CA SER A 208 -19.76 8.05 -3.36
C SER A 208 -19.35 9.30 -4.15
N ASN A 209 -20.23 10.26 -4.29
CA ASN A 209 -19.97 11.49 -5.02
C ASN A 209 -20.65 12.71 -4.38
N ALA A 210 -20.32 13.01 -3.13
CA ALA A 210 -20.68 14.22 -2.41
C ALA A 210 -22.14 14.74 -2.71
N GLY A 211 -23.14 13.85 -2.54
CA GLY A 211 -24.56 14.16 -2.75
C GLY A 211 -25.01 14.24 -4.22
N ARG A 212 -24.17 13.79 -5.16
CA ARG A 212 -24.49 13.64 -6.58
C ARG A 212 -24.59 12.18 -6.97
N LEU A 213 -25.22 11.91 -8.12
CA LEU A 213 -25.25 10.55 -8.69
C LEU A 213 -23.82 10.02 -8.85
N PRO A 214 -23.49 8.89 -8.21
CA PRO A 214 -22.17 8.26 -8.32
C PRO A 214 -21.96 7.69 -9.72
N LYS A 215 -20.70 7.40 -10.05
CA LYS A 215 -20.35 6.79 -11.35
C LYS A 215 -21.07 5.45 -11.58
N THR A 216 -21.36 4.72 -10.54
CA THR A 216 -22.06 3.42 -10.61
C THR A 216 -23.49 3.48 -11.13
N GLU A 217 -24.10 4.64 -11.17
CA GLU A 217 -25.40 4.88 -11.79
C GLU A 217 -25.33 5.04 -13.31
N PHE A 218 -24.10 5.10 -13.85
CA PHE A 218 -23.84 5.22 -15.28
C PHE A 218 -23.39 3.88 -15.84
N THR A 219 -23.92 3.48 -16.99
CA THR A 219 -23.51 2.26 -17.67
C THR A 219 -22.37 2.57 -18.64
N VAL A 220 -21.19 2.01 -18.38
CA VAL A 220 -20.03 2.11 -19.27
C VAL A 220 -20.08 0.96 -20.27
N ALA A 221 -19.98 1.28 -21.55
CA ALA A 221 -19.83 0.30 -22.62
C ALA A 221 -18.33 0.06 -22.86
N PHE A 222 -17.92 -1.19 -22.91
CA PHE A 222 -16.55 -1.62 -23.16
C PHE A 222 -16.48 -2.38 -24.49
N ASP A 223 -15.32 -2.31 -25.14
CA ASP A 223 -14.98 -3.16 -26.27
C ASP A 223 -14.39 -4.51 -25.82
N THR A 224 -13.89 -5.30 -26.79
CA THR A 224 -13.27 -6.62 -26.55
C THR A 224 -11.95 -6.52 -25.74
N ASP A 225 -11.30 -5.37 -25.75
CA ASP A 225 -10.03 -5.11 -25.06
C ASP A 225 -10.23 -4.42 -23.71
N ASP A 226 -11.47 -4.45 -23.17
CA ASP A 226 -11.85 -3.79 -21.92
C ASP A 226 -11.71 -2.24 -21.94
N GLN A 227 -11.60 -1.61 -23.15
CA GLN A 227 -11.53 -0.17 -23.27
C GLN A 227 -12.94 0.43 -23.29
N ALA A 228 -13.11 1.55 -22.57
CA ALA A 228 -14.39 2.24 -22.55
C ALA A 228 -14.65 2.95 -23.90
N VAL A 229 -15.75 2.60 -24.58
CA VAL A 229 -16.14 3.16 -25.87
C VAL A 229 -17.34 4.11 -25.78
N GLY A 230 -17.97 4.20 -24.64
CA GLY A 230 -19.10 5.09 -24.42
C GLY A 230 -19.71 4.92 -23.05
N ILE A 231 -20.57 5.85 -22.67
CA ILE A 231 -21.26 5.85 -21.38
C ILE A 231 -22.71 6.30 -21.52
N THR A 232 -23.61 5.60 -20.84
CA THR A 232 -25.03 5.94 -20.77
C THR A 232 -25.36 6.44 -19.38
N CYS A 233 -26.01 7.59 -19.27
CA CYS A 233 -26.44 8.17 -18.00
C CYS A 233 -27.76 7.56 -17.49
N PRO A 234 -28.15 7.74 -16.22
CA PRO A 234 -29.41 7.23 -15.67
C PRO A 234 -30.67 7.76 -16.34
N ALA A 235 -30.60 8.89 -17.07
CA ALA A 235 -31.69 9.42 -17.88
C ALA A 235 -31.71 8.86 -19.32
N GLY A 236 -30.88 7.81 -19.62
CA GLY A 236 -30.87 7.14 -20.91
C GLY A 236 -30.05 7.84 -22.00
N GLN A 237 -29.42 8.98 -21.72
CA GLN A 237 -28.59 9.67 -22.70
C GLN A 237 -27.22 8.98 -22.81
N ARG A 238 -26.72 8.85 -24.04
CA ARG A 238 -25.42 8.21 -24.34
C ARG A 238 -24.44 9.24 -24.90
N THR A 239 -23.19 9.12 -24.51
CA THR A 239 -22.07 9.85 -25.11
C THR A 239 -20.90 8.93 -25.39
N SER A 240 -20.18 9.19 -26.49
CA SER A 240 -18.86 8.64 -26.82
C SER A 240 -17.80 9.76 -26.89
N ASP A 241 -18.22 11.01 -26.68
CA ASP A 241 -17.30 12.14 -26.61
C ASP A 241 -16.39 12.01 -25.40
N SER A 242 -15.12 11.84 -25.64
CA SER A 242 -14.15 11.55 -24.60
C SER A 242 -12.78 12.18 -24.86
N SER A 243 -12.05 12.41 -23.78
CA SER A 243 -10.68 12.89 -23.81
C SER A 243 -9.79 12.06 -22.89
N GLN A 244 -8.53 11.91 -23.28
CA GLN A 244 -7.53 11.28 -22.43
C GLN A 244 -7.13 12.23 -21.29
N VAL A 245 -7.15 11.70 -20.07
CA VAL A 245 -6.82 12.44 -18.87
C VAL A 245 -5.97 11.58 -17.93
N ARG A 246 -5.51 12.15 -16.85
CA ARG A 246 -4.96 11.38 -15.73
C ARG A 246 -5.94 11.40 -14.55
N ASP A 247 -6.05 10.27 -13.85
CA ASP A 247 -6.82 10.20 -12.62
C ASP A 247 -6.08 10.93 -11.47
N HIS A 248 -6.70 10.97 -10.29
CA HIS A 248 -6.14 11.62 -9.10
C HIS A 248 -4.83 10.97 -8.58
N ARG A 249 -4.46 9.78 -9.10
CA ARG A 249 -3.19 9.09 -8.84
C ARG A 249 -2.19 9.27 -9.99
N GLY A 250 -2.51 10.07 -11.00
CA GLY A 250 -1.66 10.30 -12.17
C GLY A 250 -1.70 9.18 -13.21
N ARG A 251 -2.60 8.18 -13.09
CA ARG A 251 -2.73 7.07 -14.03
C ARG A 251 -3.56 7.45 -15.26
N PRO A 252 -3.33 6.83 -16.43
CA PRO A 252 -4.15 7.05 -17.61
C PRO A 252 -5.63 6.76 -17.32
N ALA A 253 -6.49 7.63 -17.81
CA ALA A 253 -7.94 7.52 -17.69
C ALA A 253 -8.61 8.24 -18.85
N GLN A 254 -9.85 7.89 -19.14
CA GLN A 254 -10.67 8.48 -20.17
C GLN A 254 -11.84 9.25 -19.53
N ARG A 255 -12.01 10.50 -19.91
CA ARG A 255 -13.11 11.35 -19.42
C ARG A 255 -14.16 11.48 -20.50
N PHE A 256 -15.35 10.96 -20.23
CA PHE A 256 -16.52 11.12 -21.06
C PHE A 256 -17.32 12.34 -20.62
N THR A 257 -17.79 13.15 -21.57
CA THR A 257 -18.52 14.38 -21.30
C THR A 257 -19.87 14.37 -22.02
N PHE A 258 -20.93 14.67 -21.29
CA PHE A 258 -22.27 14.86 -21.85
C PHE A 258 -22.46 16.31 -22.26
N PRO A 259 -23.12 16.61 -23.39
CA PRO A 259 -23.40 17.98 -23.83
C PRO A 259 -24.18 18.77 -22.76
N ALA A 260 -23.83 20.05 -22.60
CA ALA A 260 -24.46 20.92 -21.61
C ALA A 260 -25.97 21.10 -21.85
N GLU A 261 -26.37 21.18 -23.12
CA GLU A 261 -27.75 21.37 -23.55
C GLU A 261 -28.62 20.16 -23.15
N VAL A 262 -28.08 18.95 -23.32
CA VAL A 262 -28.75 17.70 -22.92
C VAL A 262 -28.91 17.63 -21.41
N CYS A 263 -27.87 18.00 -20.67
CA CYS A 263 -27.91 18.03 -19.20
C CYS A 263 -28.82 19.15 -18.67
N ALA A 264 -28.96 20.27 -19.37
CA ALA A 264 -29.79 21.39 -18.96
C ALA A 264 -31.27 21.02 -18.88
N GLN A 265 -31.75 20.17 -19.77
CA GLN A 265 -33.14 19.73 -19.84
C GLN A 265 -33.41 18.42 -19.07
N CYS A 266 -32.40 17.87 -18.40
CA CYS A 266 -32.49 16.57 -17.75
C CYS A 266 -33.27 16.66 -16.42
N PRO A 267 -34.27 15.78 -16.18
CA PRO A 267 -35.01 15.76 -14.92
C PRO A 267 -34.17 15.39 -13.70
N LEU A 268 -32.98 14.78 -13.91
CA LEU A 268 -32.04 14.39 -12.86
C LEU A 268 -30.94 15.45 -12.62
N ARG A 269 -31.04 16.62 -13.30
CA ARG A 269 -29.97 17.63 -13.28
C ARG A 269 -29.49 17.99 -11.89
N ASP A 270 -30.38 18.32 -10.99
CA ASP A 270 -30.07 18.83 -9.63
C ASP A 270 -29.30 17.82 -8.80
N ARG A 271 -29.54 16.50 -9.03
CA ARG A 271 -28.85 15.40 -8.39
C ARG A 271 -27.57 14.99 -9.12
N CYS A 272 -27.36 15.43 -10.35
CA CYS A 272 -26.29 14.98 -11.23
C CYS A 272 -25.19 16.03 -11.41
N VAL A 273 -25.54 17.29 -11.68
CA VAL A 273 -24.60 18.37 -12.05
C VAL A 273 -24.86 19.63 -11.23
N LYS A 274 -23.81 20.21 -10.66
CA LYS A 274 -23.90 21.51 -9.93
C LYS A 274 -23.53 22.71 -10.81
N ALA A 275 -22.71 22.50 -11.84
CA ALA A 275 -22.22 23.57 -12.73
C ALA A 275 -23.14 23.76 -13.94
N ALA A 276 -23.01 24.89 -14.64
CA ALA A 276 -23.74 25.15 -15.87
C ALA A 276 -23.40 24.20 -17.01
N GLY A 277 -22.23 23.56 -16.98
CA GLY A 277 -21.77 22.59 -17.97
C GLY A 277 -22.46 21.22 -17.88
N GLY A 278 -22.09 20.33 -18.80
CA GLY A 278 -22.54 18.93 -18.81
C GLY A 278 -21.86 18.08 -17.74
N ARG A 279 -22.41 16.89 -17.51
CA ARG A 279 -21.81 15.91 -16.62
C ARG A 279 -20.58 15.28 -17.27
N SER A 280 -19.48 15.19 -16.53
CA SER A 280 -18.32 14.39 -16.95
C SER A 280 -18.09 13.22 -16.00
N ILE A 281 -17.70 12.08 -16.57
CA ILE A 281 -17.37 10.85 -15.83
C ILE A 281 -15.98 10.40 -16.27
N THR A 282 -15.10 10.19 -15.30
CA THR A 282 -13.76 9.63 -15.57
C THR A 282 -13.76 8.12 -15.36
N VAL A 283 -13.34 7.39 -16.38
CA VAL A 283 -13.24 5.93 -16.44
C VAL A 283 -11.76 5.56 -16.43
N GLY A 284 -11.30 4.84 -15.43
CA GLY A 284 -9.93 4.35 -15.34
C GLY A 284 -9.67 3.16 -16.27
N MET A 285 -8.41 2.88 -16.57
CA MET A 285 -8.01 1.81 -17.50
C MET A 285 -8.47 0.40 -17.08
N HIS A 286 -8.70 0.15 -15.80
CA HIS A 286 -9.13 -1.15 -15.27
C HIS A 286 -10.62 -1.15 -14.84
N GLU A 287 -11.40 -0.20 -15.30
CA GLU A 287 -12.80 -0.05 -14.87
C GLU A 287 -13.65 -1.27 -15.23
N ALA A 288 -13.42 -1.91 -16.37
CA ALA A 288 -14.13 -3.13 -16.77
C ALA A 288 -13.95 -4.26 -15.75
N ARG A 289 -12.71 -4.49 -15.31
CA ARG A 289 -12.38 -5.48 -14.26
C ARG A 289 -13.06 -5.15 -12.93
N ILE A 290 -13.00 -3.88 -12.53
CA ILE A 290 -13.63 -3.40 -11.29
C ILE A 290 -15.15 -3.53 -11.38
N ALA A 291 -15.76 -3.27 -12.53
CA ALA A 291 -17.21 -3.41 -12.76
C ALA A 291 -17.63 -4.90 -12.67
N ARG A 292 -16.87 -5.81 -13.29
CA ARG A 292 -17.11 -7.27 -13.17
C ARG A 292 -17.00 -7.73 -11.71
N ALA A 293 -15.97 -7.30 -10.99
CA ALA A 293 -15.78 -7.64 -9.58
C ALA A 293 -16.90 -7.09 -8.70
N ARG A 294 -17.39 -5.88 -8.98
CA ARG A 294 -18.54 -5.27 -8.29
C ARG A 294 -19.82 -6.02 -8.53
N ALA A 295 -20.06 -6.50 -9.74
CA ALA A 295 -21.21 -7.34 -10.04
C ALA A 295 -21.09 -8.73 -9.38
N ALA A 296 -19.89 -9.34 -9.42
CA ALA A 296 -19.65 -10.65 -8.83
C ALA A 296 -19.82 -10.66 -7.30
N GLN A 297 -19.46 -9.60 -6.58
CA GLN A 297 -19.55 -9.56 -5.10
C GLN A 297 -20.98 -9.68 -4.55
N THR A 298 -22.00 -9.44 -5.38
CA THR A 298 -23.42 -9.62 -5.00
C THR A 298 -23.92 -11.04 -5.22
N GLN A 299 -23.15 -11.89 -5.93
CA GLN A 299 -23.50 -13.27 -6.16
C GLN A 299 -23.30 -14.13 -4.89
N PRO A 300 -24.18 -15.09 -4.58
CA PRO A 300 -24.11 -15.88 -3.36
C PRO A 300 -22.76 -16.60 -3.15
N ALA A 301 -22.19 -17.16 -4.23
CA ALA A 301 -20.90 -17.86 -4.17
C ALA A 301 -19.75 -16.91 -3.76
N THR A 302 -19.67 -15.74 -4.36
CA THR A 302 -18.64 -14.74 -4.02
C THR A 302 -18.88 -14.17 -2.62
N ALA A 303 -20.12 -13.93 -2.23
CA ALA A 303 -20.45 -13.48 -0.88
C ALA A 303 -20.02 -14.50 0.19
N GLU A 304 -20.12 -15.81 -0.10
CA GLU A 304 -19.60 -16.86 0.77
C GLU A 304 -18.07 -16.80 0.89
N LEU A 305 -17.36 -16.72 -0.23
CA LEU A 305 -15.90 -16.58 -0.22
C LEU A 305 -15.46 -15.36 0.60
N LEU A 306 -16.12 -14.22 0.43
CA LEU A 306 -15.82 -13.00 1.20
C LEU A 306 -16.07 -13.16 2.71
N ARG A 307 -17.04 -14.00 3.14
CA ARG A 307 -17.24 -14.32 4.56
C ARG A 307 -16.11 -15.18 5.13
N ARG A 308 -15.58 -16.12 4.33
CA ARG A 308 -14.47 -17.01 4.73
C ARG A 308 -13.18 -16.24 5.03
N ARG A 309 -13.01 -15.04 4.48
CA ARG A 309 -11.90 -14.14 4.78
C ARG A 309 -11.73 -13.80 6.28
N ALA A 310 -12.78 -13.88 7.07
CA ALA A 310 -12.71 -13.64 8.52
C ALA A 310 -11.70 -14.54 9.25
N LYS A 311 -11.32 -15.69 8.66
CA LYS A 311 -10.27 -16.56 9.21
C LYS A 311 -8.91 -15.89 9.23
N VAL A 312 -8.58 -15.11 8.18
CA VAL A 312 -7.32 -14.34 8.11
C VAL A 312 -7.27 -13.26 9.19
N GLU A 313 -8.38 -12.61 9.51
CA GLU A 313 -8.42 -11.59 10.56
C GLU A 313 -8.05 -12.19 11.93
N ARG A 314 -8.61 -13.37 12.26
CA ARG A 314 -8.23 -14.09 13.49
C ARG A 314 -6.75 -14.49 13.51
N LYS A 315 -6.21 -14.85 12.33
CA LYS A 315 -4.79 -15.17 12.21
C LYS A 315 -3.92 -13.95 12.44
N ILE A 316 -4.31 -12.80 11.91
CA ILE A 316 -3.62 -11.52 12.14
C ILE A 316 -3.65 -11.14 13.61
N ASP A 317 -4.79 -11.30 14.30
CA ASP A 317 -4.90 -11.05 15.74
C ASP A 317 -3.97 -11.97 16.53
N HIS A 318 -3.95 -13.27 16.23
CA HIS A 318 -3.02 -14.21 16.84
C HIS A 318 -1.54 -13.81 16.63
N LEU A 319 -1.17 -13.40 15.43
CA LEU A 319 0.18 -12.91 15.15
C LEU A 319 0.50 -11.63 15.94
N GLN A 320 -0.48 -10.74 16.16
CA GLN A 320 -0.30 -9.56 17.00
C GLN A 320 -0.06 -9.93 18.46
N ASP A 321 -0.73 -10.95 18.98
CA ASP A 321 -0.52 -11.47 20.35
C ASP A 321 0.87 -12.10 20.49
N LEU A 322 1.42 -12.66 19.42
CA LEU A 322 2.82 -13.12 19.34
C LEU A 322 3.84 -11.96 19.20
N GLY A 323 3.40 -10.71 19.37
CA GLY A 323 4.28 -9.53 19.46
C GLY A 323 4.42 -8.74 18.17
N LEU A 324 3.57 -8.95 17.16
CA LEU A 324 3.62 -8.20 15.89
C LEU A 324 2.84 -6.87 15.90
N ARG A 325 2.29 -6.46 17.05
CA ARG A 325 1.69 -5.11 17.18
C ARG A 325 2.71 -3.99 17.02
N GLN A 326 3.96 -4.26 17.38
CA GLN A 326 5.05 -3.31 17.33
C GLN A 326 6.32 -3.96 16.78
N ALA A 327 6.98 -3.26 15.84
CA ALA A 327 8.30 -3.67 15.38
C ALA A 327 9.32 -3.55 16.53
N ARG A 328 10.00 -4.64 16.83
CA ARG A 328 11.08 -4.69 17.84
C ARG A 328 12.44 -4.34 17.25
N TYR A 329 12.56 -4.41 15.94
CA TYR A 329 13.79 -4.18 15.20
C TYR A 329 13.65 -3.00 14.25
N ARG A 330 14.79 -2.43 13.86
CA ARG A 330 14.87 -1.33 12.90
C ARG A 330 15.04 -1.87 11.48
N GLY A 331 14.33 -1.28 10.54
CA GLY A 331 14.36 -1.62 9.13
C GLY A 331 13.46 -2.80 8.75
N ARG A 332 13.01 -2.79 7.50
CA ARG A 332 12.05 -3.78 6.97
C ARG A 332 12.56 -5.21 7.04
N ARG A 333 13.85 -5.43 6.75
CA ARG A 333 14.46 -6.78 6.76
C ARG A 333 14.39 -7.44 8.16
N LYS A 334 14.75 -6.71 9.21
CA LYS A 334 14.71 -7.23 10.58
C LYS A 334 13.26 -7.36 11.10
N THR A 335 12.38 -6.45 10.67
CA THR A 335 10.93 -6.55 10.95
C THR A 335 10.33 -7.77 10.25
N LEU A 336 10.76 -8.08 9.02
CA LEU A 336 10.35 -9.30 8.30
C LEU A 336 10.81 -10.56 9.05
N LEU A 337 12.04 -10.60 9.57
CA LEU A 337 12.49 -11.71 10.42
C LEU A 337 11.57 -11.91 11.64
N GLN A 338 11.21 -10.83 12.33
CA GLN A 338 10.26 -10.89 13.45
C GLN A 338 8.92 -11.48 13.00
N ALA A 339 8.39 -11.03 11.86
CA ALA A 339 7.13 -11.53 11.31
C ALA A 339 7.21 -13.02 10.93
N THR A 340 8.31 -13.44 10.31
CA THR A 340 8.55 -14.85 9.96
C THR A 340 8.61 -15.75 11.19
N LEU A 341 9.33 -15.33 12.25
CA LEU A 341 9.40 -16.09 13.49
C LEU A 341 8.02 -16.23 14.15
N ALA A 342 7.24 -15.16 14.21
CA ALA A 342 5.88 -15.22 14.75
C ALA A 342 4.96 -16.13 13.91
N ALA A 343 5.05 -16.06 12.58
CA ALA A 343 4.32 -16.93 11.67
C ALA A 343 4.71 -18.40 11.87
N THR A 344 5.99 -18.70 12.06
CA THR A 344 6.48 -20.05 12.37
C THR A 344 5.87 -20.58 13.67
N VAL A 345 5.89 -19.79 14.75
CA VAL A 345 5.28 -20.18 16.02
C VAL A 345 3.76 -20.40 15.87
N ALA A 346 3.06 -19.52 15.16
CA ALA A 346 1.63 -19.67 14.88
C ALA A 346 1.34 -20.95 14.08
N ASN A 347 2.20 -21.30 13.12
CA ASN A 347 2.07 -22.53 12.35
C ASN A 347 2.32 -23.77 13.19
N PHE A 348 3.35 -23.81 14.03
CA PHE A 348 3.56 -24.93 14.96
C PHE A 348 2.36 -25.14 15.87
N SER A 349 1.82 -24.07 16.46
CA SER A 349 0.61 -24.15 17.29
C SER A 349 -0.58 -24.71 16.50
N ARG A 350 -0.71 -24.34 15.23
CA ARG A 350 -1.80 -24.82 14.36
C ARG A 350 -1.61 -26.28 13.97
N LEU A 351 -0.38 -26.70 13.64
CA LEU A 351 -0.06 -28.10 13.32
C LEU A 351 -0.38 -29.04 14.50
N CYS A 352 -0.14 -28.62 15.75
CA CYS A 352 -0.54 -29.38 16.93
C CYS A 352 -2.08 -29.58 17.01
N VAL A 353 -2.86 -28.55 16.62
CA VAL A 353 -4.33 -28.65 16.59
C VAL A 353 -4.83 -29.55 15.45
N LEU A 354 -4.08 -29.59 14.33
CA LEU A 354 -4.43 -30.41 13.16
C LEU A 354 -4.00 -31.88 13.31
N ASP A 355 -3.47 -32.29 14.47
CA ASP A 355 -2.99 -33.66 14.79
C ASP A 355 -1.96 -34.24 13.82
N VAL A 356 -1.29 -33.39 13.04
CA VAL A 356 -0.30 -33.82 12.04
C VAL A 356 0.86 -34.60 12.67
N PHE A 357 1.14 -34.35 13.95
CA PHE A 357 2.21 -35.05 14.69
C PHE A 357 1.77 -36.38 15.29
N GLN A 358 0.48 -36.68 15.41
CA GLN A 358 0.00 -37.97 15.97
C GLN A 358 0.12 -39.12 14.95
N ALA A 359 0.05 -38.82 13.66
CA ALA A 359 0.21 -39.81 12.60
C ALA A 359 1.65 -40.34 12.43
N ALA A 360 2.62 -39.71 13.08
CA ALA A 360 4.05 -40.10 13.03
C ALA A 360 4.52 -40.91 14.23
N THR A 361 3.63 -41.38 15.10
CA THR A 361 4.03 -42.27 16.18
C THR A 361 4.25 -43.67 15.57
N PRO A 362 5.49 -44.21 15.56
CA PRO A 362 5.71 -45.57 15.06
C PRO A 362 4.96 -46.54 15.97
N THR A 363 4.06 -47.31 15.39
CA THR A 363 3.47 -48.45 16.05
C THR A 363 4.57 -49.41 16.51
N ALA A 364 4.73 -49.52 17.82
CA ALA A 364 5.32 -50.65 18.53
C ALA A 364 6.65 -51.18 18.07
N LEU A 365 7.69 -50.86 18.81
CA LEU A 365 8.67 -51.85 19.21
C LEU A 365 7.96 -52.78 20.21
N ALA A 366 7.34 -53.85 19.71
CA ALA A 366 7.05 -55.04 20.52
C ALA A 366 8.33 -55.86 20.60
N ALA A 367 8.79 -56.10 21.82
CA ALA A 367 9.91 -56.93 22.22
C ALA A 367 9.72 -58.39 21.82
#